data_e967f2f7ab68b6914ab6338dc095b17f
#
_entry.id   e967f2f7ab68b6914ab6338dc095b17f
#
_cell.length_a   1.000
_cell.length_b   1.000
_cell.length_c   1.000
_cell.angle_alpha   90.00
_cell.angle_beta   90.00
_cell.angle_gamma   90.00
#
_symmetry.space_group_name_H-M   'P 1'
#
loop_
_entity.id
_entity.type
_entity.pdbx_description
1 polymer ?
#
loop_
_entity_poly.entity_id
_entity_poly.type
_entity_poly.pdbx_seq_one_letter_code
_entity_poly.pdbx_strand_id
1 'polypeptide(L)'
;WLLAANINLVGAETELVSVVGREIILREAMQASQDRFDFCLIDCAPSLGLLSLNALAASQEVLIPLQPHFLALQGFGKLLQTVDLVNRRINRDLKVSGVLLCMFDTRASLPNEVRADIERFLENARGSACAWADARLVPTFIRRNIKLAEAPSYGQTIFEYDPTCNGAEDYRRVAQFFLGVET
;
A
#
# COMPACT_ATOMS: atom_id res chain seq x y z
N TRP A 1 0.63 -5.83 -17.52
CA TRP A 1 0.57 -7.25 -17.15
C TRP A 1 -0.18 -7.38 -15.82
N LEU A 2 -1.01 -8.43 -15.67
CA LEU A 2 -1.75 -8.75 -14.46
C LEU A 2 -1.50 -10.23 -14.12
N LEU A 3 -1.07 -10.48 -12.88
CA LEU A 3 -1.05 -11.82 -12.28
C LEU A 3 -2.23 -11.88 -11.29
N ALA A 4 -3.32 -12.51 -11.73
CA ALA A 4 -4.52 -12.61 -10.92
C ALA A 4 -4.38 -13.71 -9.85
N ALA A 5 -4.72 -13.39 -8.61
CA ALA A 5 -4.93 -14.35 -7.55
C ALA A 5 -6.38 -14.88 -7.59
N ASN A 6 -6.61 -16.06 -7.02
CA ASN A 6 -7.93 -16.64 -6.83
C ASN A 6 -8.07 -17.20 -5.41
N ILE A 7 -9.26 -17.70 -5.07
CA ILE A 7 -9.57 -18.21 -3.73
C ILE A 7 -8.65 -19.36 -3.28
N ASN A 8 -8.07 -20.11 -4.21
CA ASN A 8 -7.17 -21.22 -3.89
C ASN A 8 -5.85 -20.72 -3.24
N LEU A 9 -5.49 -19.45 -3.44
CA LEU A 9 -4.32 -18.86 -2.79
C LEU A 9 -4.44 -18.87 -1.25
N VAL A 10 -5.65 -18.86 -0.71
CA VAL A 10 -5.89 -19.01 0.74
C VAL A 10 -5.38 -20.37 1.24
N GLY A 11 -5.48 -21.42 0.43
CA GLY A 11 -4.94 -22.74 0.74
C GLY A 11 -3.43 -22.77 0.87
N ALA A 12 -2.74 -21.91 0.14
CA ALA A 12 -1.28 -21.81 0.20
C ALA A 12 -0.77 -21.42 1.60
N GLU A 13 -1.50 -20.65 2.39
CA GLU A 13 -1.10 -20.33 3.76
C GLU A 13 -0.98 -21.61 4.61
N THR A 14 -1.88 -22.56 4.44
CA THR A 14 -1.85 -23.84 5.16
C THR A 14 -0.72 -24.75 4.64
N GLU A 15 -0.56 -24.83 3.33
CA GLU A 15 0.47 -25.67 2.70
C GLU A 15 1.88 -25.20 3.05
N LEU A 16 2.08 -23.89 3.11
CA LEU A 16 3.37 -23.27 3.40
C LEU A 16 3.80 -23.37 4.87
N VAL A 17 2.91 -23.71 5.80
CA VAL A 17 3.23 -23.74 7.24
C VAL A 17 4.46 -24.59 7.54
N SER A 18 4.63 -25.73 6.85
CA SER A 18 5.74 -26.66 7.06
C SER A 18 6.97 -26.40 6.18
N VAL A 19 6.90 -25.40 5.30
CA VAL A 19 7.99 -25.11 4.34
C VAL A 19 9.05 -24.22 5.01
N VAL A 20 10.31 -24.62 4.90
CA VAL A 20 11.45 -23.80 5.34
C VAL A 20 11.62 -22.62 4.39
N GLY A 21 11.80 -21.41 4.94
CA GLY A 21 11.91 -20.20 4.13
C GLY A 21 10.58 -19.73 3.51
N ARG A 22 9.46 -20.20 4.06
CA ARG A 22 8.10 -19.87 3.60
C ARG A 22 7.81 -18.38 3.47
N GLU A 23 8.55 -17.53 4.17
CA GLU A 23 8.36 -16.08 4.16
C GLU A 23 8.96 -15.40 2.92
N ILE A 24 9.81 -16.09 2.15
CA ILE A 24 10.56 -15.51 1.03
C ILE A 24 10.28 -16.17 -0.33
N ILE A 25 9.32 -17.07 -0.40
CA ILE A 25 8.98 -17.83 -1.61
C ILE A 25 8.60 -16.90 -2.76
N LEU A 26 7.78 -15.88 -2.49
CA LEU A 26 7.40 -14.90 -3.52
C LEU A 26 8.63 -14.13 -4.02
N ARG A 27 9.51 -13.71 -3.14
CA ARG A 27 10.76 -13.02 -3.52
C ARG A 27 11.61 -13.87 -4.46
N GLU A 28 11.78 -15.15 -4.15
CA GLU A 28 12.55 -16.08 -5.00
C GLU A 28 11.86 -16.30 -6.36
N ALA A 29 10.55 -16.45 -6.37
CA ALA A 29 9.78 -16.60 -7.62
C ALA A 29 9.84 -15.35 -8.51
N MET A 30 9.92 -14.15 -7.92
CA MET A 30 9.99 -12.89 -8.66
C MET A 30 11.38 -12.59 -9.24
N GLN A 31 12.44 -13.19 -8.73
CA GLN A 31 13.83 -12.92 -9.19
C GLN A 31 13.98 -13.08 -10.71
N ALA A 32 13.33 -14.09 -11.30
CA ALA A 32 13.38 -14.33 -12.74
C ALA A 32 12.69 -13.24 -13.61
N SER A 33 11.98 -12.31 -12.99
CA SER A 33 11.19 -11.28 -13.68
C SER A 33 11.58 -9.85 -13.33
N GLN A 34 12.56 -9.63 -12.45
CA GLN A 34 12.94 -8.32 -11.92
C GLN A 34 13.31 -7.31 -13.02
N ASP A 35 14.03 -7.75 -14.05
CA ASP A 35 14.52 -6.87 -15.12
C ASP A 35 13.47 -6.62 -16.22
N ARG A 36 12.25 -7.13 -16.08
CA ARG A 36 11.22 -7.04 -17.12
C ARG A 36 10.24 -5.89 -16.91
N PHE A 37 10.21 -5.31 -15.73
CA PHE A 37 9.22 -4.31 -15.33
C PHE A 37 9.87 -3.18 -14.52
N ASP A 38 9.47 -1.95 -14.80
CA ASP A 38 9.89 -0.78 -14.03
C ASP A 38 9.23 -0.76 -12.63
N PHE A 39 7.98 -1.24 -12.55
CA PHE A 39 7.19 -1.31 -11.32
C PHE A 39 6.46 -2.64 -11.21
N CYS A 40 6.40 -3.16 -10.00
CA CYS A 40 5.53 -4.27 -9.62
C CYS A 40 4.71 -3.86 -8.40
N LEU A 41 3.39 -3.83 -8.54
CA LEU A 41 2.46 -3.53 -7.45
C LEU A 41 1.86 -4.83 -6.93
N ILE A 42 2.00 -5.09 -5.63
CA ILE A 42 1.44 -6.27 -4.97
C ILE A 42 0.28 -5.80 -4.10
N ASP A 43 -0.95 -6.10 -4.53
CA ASP A 43 -2.14 -5.87 -3.73
C ASP A 43 -2.24 -6.92 -2.62
N CYS A 44 -2.34 -6.47 -1.38
CA CYS A 44 -2.32 -7.33 -0.20
C CYS A 44 -3.64 -7.25 0.56
N ALA A 45 -4.11 -8.41 1.03
CA ALA A 45 -5.22 -8.46 1.96
C ALA A 45 -4.87 -7.71 3.27
N PRO A 46 -5.87 -7.17 3.99
CA PRO A 46 -5.63 -6.44 5.25
C PRO A 46 -5.13 -7.33 6.39
N SER A 47 -5.09 -8.64 6.21
CA SER A 47 -4.53 -9.59 7.17
C SER A 47 -3.00 -9.58 7.12
N LEU A 48 -2.35 -9.70 8.28
CA LEU A 48 -0.89 -9.85 8.39
C LEU A 48 -0.50 -11.34 8.43
N GLY A 49 -1.08 -12.15 7.53
CA GLY A 49 -0.80 -13.57 7.36
C GLY A 49 0.49 -13.83 6.58
N LEU A 50 0.76 -15.10 6.31
CA LEU A 50 1.97 -15.53 5.60
C LEU A 50 2.07 -14.98 4.18
N LEU A 51 0.94 -14.80 3.48
CA LEU A 51 0.92 -14.19 2.15
C LEU A 51 1.35 -12.72 2.19
N SER A 52 0.85 -11.95 3.17
CA SER A 52 1.28 -10.55 3.36
C SER A 52 2.75 -10.45 3.76
N LEU A 53 3.26 -11.39 4.57
CA LEU A 53 4.69 -11.47 4.88
C LEU A 53 5.54 -11.75 3.65
N ASN A 54 5.08 -12.63 2.74
CA ASN A 54 5.75 -12.88 1.46
C ASN A 54 5.78 -11.62 0.58
N ALA A 55 4.69 -10.88 0.52
CA ALA A 55 4.63 -9.62 -0.22
C ALA A 55 5.63 -8.60 0.35
N LEU A 56 5.67 -8.40 1.67
CA LEU A 56 6.64 -7.51 2.34
C LEU A 56 8.08 -7.98 2.15
N ALA A 57 8.33 -9.29 2.19
CA ALA A 57 9.66 -9.86 1.96
C ALA A 57 10.16 -9.65 0.52
N ALA A 58 9.25 -9.59 -0.45
CA ALA A 58 9.55 -9.39 -1.87
C ALA A 58 9.59 -7.92 -2.31
N SER A 59 9.05 -7.00 -1.50
CA SER A 59 8.90 -5.59 -1.86
C SER A 59 10.08 -4.75 -1.36
N GLN A 60 10.32 -3.63 -2.02
CA GLN A 60 11.25 -2.59 -1.57
C GLN A 60 10.52 -1.47 -0.81
N GLU A 61 9.29 -1.20 -1.21
CA GLU A 61 8.50 -0.09 -0.68
C GLU A 61 7.09 -0.53 -0.30
N VAL A 62 6.57 0.09 0.75
CA VAL A 62 5.18 -0.08 1.20
C VAL A 62 4.46 1.24 1.08
N LEU A 63 3.43 1.28 0.24
CA LEU A 63 2.44 2.35 0.23
C LEU A 63 1.25 1.92 1.08
N ILE A 64 0.85 2.75 2.04
CA ILE A 64 -0.25 2.43 2.97
C ILE A 64 -1.47 3.27 2.61
N PRO A 65 -2.49 2.69 1.95
CA PRO A 65 -3.78 3.35 1.80
C PRO A 65 -4.51 3.37 3.14
N LEU A 66 -4.97 4.54 3.56
CA LEU A 66 -5.59 4.75 4.86
C LEU A 66 -6.87 5.59 4.73
N GLN A 67 -7.97 5.09 5.29
CA GLN A 67 -9.16 5.92 5.49
C GLN A 67 -8.95 6.80 6.73
N PRO A 68 -9.23 8.11 6.66
CA PRO A 68 -8.96 9.03 7.76
C PRO A 68 -10.06 8.96 8.84
N HIS A 69 -10.04 7.89 9.63
CA HIS A 69 -10.90 7.71 10.80
C HIS A 69 -10.15 7.03 11.95
N PHE A 70 -10.63 7.19 13.16
CA PHE A 70 -9.95 6.79 14.40
C PHE A 70 -9.52 5.32 14.43
N LEU A 71 -10.40 4.41 14.01
CA LEU A 71 -10.09 2.96 14.03
C LEU A 71 -8.95 2.59 13.07
N ALA A 72 -8.82 3.31 11.95
CA ALA A 72 -7.75 3.08 11.00
C ALA A 72 -6.38 3.41 11.60
N LEU A 73 -6.28 4.42 12.46
CA LEU A 73 -5.02 4.78 13.15
C LEU A 73 -4.51 3.66 14.07
N GLN A 74 -5.42 2.92 14.72
CA GLN A 74 -5.02 1.79 15.55
C GLN A 74 -4.40 0.65 14.72
N GLY A 75 -4.99 0.34 13.55
CA GLY A 75 -4.45 -0.64 12.61
C GLY A 75 -3.12 -0.18 11.98
N PHE A 76 -3.01 1.10 11.70
CA PHE A 76 -1.82 1.72 11.12
C PHE A 76 -0.56 1.49 11.97
N GLY A 77 -0.63 1.74 13.28
CA GLY A 77 0.49 1.50 14.18
C GLY A 77 0.96 0.04 14.20
N LYS A 78 0.03 -0.92 14.19
CA LYS A 78 0.36 -2.36 14.13
C LYS A 78 1.02 -2.74 12.80
N LEU A 79 0.53 -2.19 11.69
CA LEU A 79 1.12 -2.42 10.38
C LEU A 79 2.56 -1.91 10.33
N LEU A 80 2.81 -0.70 10.81
CA LEU A 80 4.17 -0.14 10.86
C LEU A 80 5.12 -1.00 11.69
N GLN A 81 4.69 -1.49 12.86
CA GLN A 81 5.49 -2.41 13.67
C GLN A 81 5.80 -3.71 12.93
N THR A 82 4.85 -4.24 12.16
CA THR A 82 5.09 -5.45 11.34
C THR A 82 6.08 -5.17 10.22
N VAL A 83 5.95 -4.05 9.50
CA VAL A 83 6.90 -3.66 8.45
C VAL A 83 8.31 -3.50 9.03
N ASP A 84 8.46 -2.88 10.19
CA ASP A 84 9.75 -2.73 10.87
C ASP A 84 10.36 -4.08 11.28
N LEU A 85 9.53 -4.99 11.77
CA LEU A 85 9.98 -6.34 12.08
C LEU A 85 10.48 -7.09 10.84
N VAL A 86 9.75 -6.99 9.73
CA VAL A 86 10.17 -7.57 8.43
C VAL A 86 11.45 -6.91 7.94
N ASN A 87 11.55 -5.57 8.02
CA ASN A 87 12.78 -4.85 7.67
C ASN A 87 13.97 -5.38 8.46
N ARG A 88 13.86 -5.52 9.78
CA ARG A 88 14.96 -5.96 10.65
C ARG A 88 15.34 -7.42 10.48
N ARG A 89 14.40 -8.31 10.13
CA ARG A 89 14.58 -9.75 10.19
C ARG A 89 14.68 -10.45 8.85
N ILE A 90 14.00 -9.94 7.82
CA ILE A 90 13.77 -10.66 6.57
C ILE A 90 14.26 -9.85 5.36
N ASN A 91 13.92 -8.56 5.29
CA ASN A 91 14.18 -7.71 4.13
C ASN A 91 14.65 -6.33 4.56
N ARG A 92 15.97 -6.13 4.62
CA ARG A 92 16.61 -4.90 5.10
C ARG A 92 16.35 -3.68 4.23
N ASP A 93 15.97 -3.89 2.98
CA ASP A 93 15.71 -2.82 2.01
C ASP A 93 14.26 -2.34 2.06
N LEU A 94 13.38 -3.05 2.80
CA LEU A 94 11.98 -2.70 2.92
C LEU A 94 11.80 -1.39 3.70
N LYS A 95 11.12 -0.42 3.12
CA LYS A 95 10.76 0.83 3.77
C LYS A 95 9.31 1.21 3.50
N VAL A 96 8.72 2.01 4.36
CA VAL A 96 7.44 2.69 4.07
C VAL A 96 7.75 3.94 3.27
N SER A 97 7.26 4.01 2.03
CA SER A 97 7.46 5.18 1.15
C SER A 97 6.40 6.26 1.38
N GLY A 98 5.17 5.85 1.70
CA GLY A 98 4.11 6.83 1.88
C GLY A 98 2.83 6.30 2.51
N VAL A 99 2.02 7.25 2.97
CA VAL A 99 0.65 7.04 3.40
C VAL A 99 -0.27 7.79 2.45
N LEU A 100 -1.22 7.10 1.84
CA LEU A 100 -2.20 7.66 0.93
C LEU A 100 -3.57 7.73 1.62
N LEU A 101 -4.11 8.93 1.80
CA LEU A 101 -5.46 9.08 2.33
C LEU A 101 -6.50 8.74 1.26
N CYS A 102 -7.39 7.82 1.59
CA CYS A 102 -8.44 7.33 0.70
C CYS A 102 -9.83 7.65 1.27
N MET A 103 -10.84 7.73 0.40
CA MET A 103 -12.22 8.09 0.75
C MET A 103 -12.30 9.40 1.56
N PHE A 104 -11.41 10.33 1.22
CA PHE A 104 -11.28 11.60 1.93
C PHE A 104 -12.49 12.49 1.68
N ASP A 105 -13.11 12.96 2.76
CA ASP A 105 -14.18 13.97 2.70
C ASP A 105 -13.63 15.33 3.13
N THR A 106 -13.46 16.22 2.17
CA THR A 106 -12.91 17.56 2.40
C THR A 106 -13.82 18.48 3.23
N ARG A 107 -15.10 18.10 3.40
CA ARG A 107 -16.09 18.89 4.13
C ARG A 107 -16.14 18.57 5.61
N ALA A 108 -15.59 17.42 6.01
CA ALA A 108 -15.59 16.98 7.40
C ALA A 108 -14.33 17.44 8.13
N SER A 109 -14.44 17.76 9.43
CA SER A 109 -13.30 18.17 10.26
C SER A 109 -12.40 16.98 10.62
N LEU A 110 -12.99 15.85 10.97
CA LEU A 110 -12.27 14.66 11.43
C LEU A 110 -11.18 14.17 10.45
N PRO A 111 -11.40 14.06 9.12
CA PRO A 111 -10.34 13.70 8.19
C PRO A 111 -9.14 14.65 8.20
N ASN A 112 -9.37 15.93 8.39
CA ASN A 112 -8.30 16.94 8.48
C ASN A 112 -7.50 16.83 9.78
N GLU A 113 -8.15 16.53 10.91
CA GLU A 113 -7.49 16.27 12.19
C GLU A 113 -6.63 15.01 12.11
N VAL A 114 -7.17 13.90 11.56
CA VAL A 114 -6.44 12.64 11.35
C VAL A 114 -5.24 12.85 10.41
N ARG A 115 -5.41 13.65 9.36
CA ARG A 115 -4.31 14.03 8.46
C ARG A 115 -3.17 14.71 9.24
N ALA A 116 -3.49 15.73 10.04
CA ALA A 116 -2.50 16.45 10.83
C ALA A 116 -1.78 15.56 11.85
N ASP A 117 -2.51 14.61 12.45
CA ASP A 117 -1.92 13.65 13.39
C ASP A 117 -0.94 12.69 12.70
N ILE A 118 -1.28 12.20 11.48
CA ILE A 118 -0.38 11.37 10.69
C ILE A 118 0.86 12.16 10.27
N GLU A 119 0.71 13.38 9.77
CA GLU A 119 1.82 14.24 9.38
C GLU A 119 2.79 14.43 10.57
N ARG A 120 2.27 14.79 11.75
CA ARG A 120 3.06 14.94 12.97
C ARG A 120 3.74 13.63 13.40
N PHE A 121 3.05 12.51 13.31
CA PHE A 121 3.61 11.19 13.61
C PHE A 121 4.79 10.85 12.71
N LEU A 122 4.66 11.05 11.40
CA LEU A 122 5.72 10.79 10.43
C LEU A 122 6.89 11.76 10.61
N GLU A 123 6.64 13.04 10.90
CA GLU A 123 7.69 14.01 11.19
C GLU A 123 8.51 13.63 12.43
N ASN A 124 7.86 13.17 13.49
CA ASN A 124 8.54 12.73 14.72
C ASN A 124 9.40 11.46 14.48
N ALA A 125 9.13 10.68 13.44
CA ALA A 125 9.91 9.51 13.10
C ALA A 125 11.16 9.84 12.26
N ARG A 126 11.26 11.04 11.70
CA ARG A 126 12.40 11.43 10.84
C ARG A 126 13.73 11.32 11.57
N GLY A 127 14.70 10.75 10.86
CA GLY A 127 16.04 10.53 11.41
C GLY A 127 16.16 9.39 12.41
N SER A 128 15.07 8.67 12.70
CA SER A 128 15.13 7.45 13.50
C SER A 128 15.53 6.23 12.66
N ALA A 129 15.81 5.10 13.31
CA ALA A 129 16.21 3.86 12.63
C ALA A 129 15.03 2.94 12.30
N CYS A 130 13.81 3.47 12.15
CA CYS A 130 12.63 2.68 11.82
C CYS A 130 12.38 2.63 10.31
N ALA A 131 11.66 1.60 9.86
CA ALA A 131 11.36 1.39 8.43
C ALA A 131 10.49 2.49 7.80
N TRP A 132 9.92 3.40 8.60
CA TRP A 132 9.09 4.53 8.13
C TRP A 132 9.73 5.91 8.38
N ALA A 133 11.02 5.97 8.70
CA ALA A 133 11.71 7.23 9.00
C ALA A 133 11.61 8.27 7.85
N ASP A 134 11.60 7.78 6.61
CA ASP A 134 11.50 8.61 5.40
C ASP A 134 10.09 8.66 4.80
N ALA A 135 9.11 8.02 5.46
CA ALA A 135 7.75 7.99 4.97
C ALA A 135 7.14 9.39 4.89
N ARG A 136 6.31 9.61 3.87
CA ARG A 136 5.62 10.87 3.65
C ARG A 136 4.13 10.65 3.53
N LEU A 137 3.35 11.63 3.95
CA LEU A 137 1.97 11.69 3.52
C LEU A 137 1.96 12.10 2.04
N VAL A 138 1.30 11.30 1.19
CA VAL A 138 1.16 11.63 -0.23
C VAL A 138 0.43 12.96 -0.34
N PRO A 139 0.92 13.95 -1.09
CA PRO A 139 0.37 15.31 -1.10
C PRO A 139 -1.07 15.38 -1.64
N THR A 140 -1.47 14.39 -2.41
CA THR A 140 -2.84 14.22 -2.88
C THR A 140 -3.56 13.13 -2.07
N PHE A 141 -4.88 13.12 -2.15
CA PHE A 141 -5.73 12.09 -1.53
C PHE A 141 -6.78 11.61 -2.54
N ILE A 142 -7.28 10.40 -2.34
CA ILE A 142 -8.39 9.87 -3.14
C ILE A 142 -9.70 10.30 -2.48
N ARG A 143 -10.43 11.19 -3.14
CA ARG A 143 -11.75 11.65 -2.69
C ARG A 143 -12.77 10.52 -2.74
N ARG A 144 -13.73 10.58 -1.85
CA ARG A 144 -14.90 9.70 -1.95
C ARG A 144 -15.62 9.96 -3.27
N ASN A 145 -15.68 8.94 -4.12
CA ASN A 145 -16.28 9.05 -5.46
C ASN A 145 -17.01 7.76 -5.82
N ILE A 146 -18.29 7.87 -6.18
CA ILE A 146 -19.14 6.73 -6.51
C ILE A 146 -18.64 6.01 -7.78
N LYS A 147 -18.03 6.73 -8.73
CA LYS A 147 -17.50 6.16 -9.98
C LYS A 147 -16.38 5.13 -9.72
N LEU A 148 -15.59 5.33 -8.68
CA LEU A 148 -14.59 4.35 -8.24
C LEU A 148 -15.22 3.05 -7.70
N ALA A 149 -16.42 3.13 -7.13
CA ALA A 149 -17.14 1.95 -6.67
C ALA A 149 -17.92 1.25 -7.81
N GLU A 150 -18.36 2.00 -8.82
CA GLU A 150 -19.07 1.47 -9.97
C GLU A 150 -18.15 0.77 -10.98
N ALA A 151 -17.00 1.35 -11.31
CA ALA A 151 -16.10 0.88 -12.36
C ALA A 151 -15.75 -0.63 -12.29
N PRO A 152 -15.43 -1.21 -11.10
CA PRO A 152 -15.16 -2.65 -10.98
C PRO A 152 -16.34 -3.54 -11.37
N SER A 153 -17.58 -3.07 -11.17
CA SER A 153 -18.79 -3.83 -11.55
C SER A 153 -18.93 -4.00 -13.06
N TYR A 154 -18.26 -3.14 -13.83
CA TYR A 154 -18.17 -3.22 -15.28
C TYR A 154 -16.88 -3.86 -15.79
N GLY A 155 -16.02 -4.33 -14.88
CA GLY A 155 -14.71 -4.88 -15.24
C GLY A 155 -13.77 -3.85 -15.85
N GLN A 156 -13.95 -2.57 -15.56
CA GLN A 156 -13.20 -1.46 -16.11
C GLN A 156 -12.36 -0.76 -15.05
N THR A 157 -11.23 -0.20 -15.47
CA THR A 157 -10.51 0.77 -14.65
C THR A 157 -11.28 2.09 -14.61
N ILE A 158 -11.00 2.93 -13.62
CA ILE A 158 -11.61 4.27 -13.55
C ILE A 158 -11.27 5.12 -14.78
N PHE A 159 -10.12 4.88 -15.39
CA PHE A 159 -9.66 5.60 -16.58
C PHE A 159 -10.42 5.20 -17.85
N GLU A 160 -10.96 3.98 -17.90
CA GLU A 160 -11.82 3.49 -18.97
C GLU A 160 -13.29 3.84 -18.70
N TYR A 161 -13.72 3.75 -17.44
CA TYR A 161 -15.11 3.96 -17.04
C TYR A 161 -15.52 5.42 -17.07
N ASP A 162 -14.76 6.30 -16.39
CA ASP A 162 -15.00 7.75 -16.37
C ASP A 162 -13.66 8.50 -16.20
N PRO A 163 -12.93 8.75 -17.31
CA PRO A 163 -11.59 9.35 -17.27
C PRO A 163 -11.57 10.80 -16.79
N THR A 164 -12.72 11.44 -16.70
CA THR A 164 -12.87 12.87 -16.33
C THR A 164 -13.33 13.06 -14.89
N CYS A 165 -13.72 12.00 -14.20
CA CYS A 165 -14.18 12.13 -12.83
C CYS A 165 -13.03 12.46 -11.86
N ASN A 166 -13.39 13.02 -10.71
CA ASN A 166 -12.44 13.37 -9.67
C ASN A 166 -11.57 12.16 -9.22
N GLY A 167 -12.15 10.94 -9.21
CA GLY A 167 -11.41 9.73 -8.86
C GLY A 167 -10.28 9.41 -9.83
N ALA A 168 -10.52 9.56 -11.14
CA ALA A 168 -9.49 9.39 -12.17
C ALA A 168 -8.39 10.45 -12.04
N GLU A 169 -8.76 11.70 -11.79
CA GLU A 169 -7.82 12.78 -11.55
C GLU A 169 -6.94 12.52 -10.32
N ASP A 170 -7.54 12.12 -9.21
CA ASP A 170 -6.82 11.84 -7.97
C ASP A 170 -5.79 10.72 -8.17
N TYR A 171 -6.17 9.62 -8.83
CA TYR A 171 -5.23 8.51 -9.14
C TYR A 171 -4.11 8.92 -10.10
N ARG A 172 -4.37 9.81 -11.08
CA ARG A 172 -3.28 10.35 -11.93
C ARG A 172 -2.26 11.12 -11.10
N ARG A 173 -2.71 11.96 -10.18
CA ARG A 173 -1.82 12.73 -9.28
C ARG A 173 -1.00 11.83 -8.37
N VAL A 174 -1.61 10.74 -7.86
CA VAL A 174 -0.86 9.72 -7.09
C VAL A 174 0.22 9.08 -7.96
N ALA A 175 -0.11 8.67 -9.18
CA ALA A 175 0.87 8.08 -10.10
C ALA A 175 2.01 9.06 -10.44
N GLN A 176 1.70 10.32 -10.71
CA GLN A 176 2.69 11.37 -10.98
C GLN A 176 3.65 11.56 -9.80
N PHE A 177 3.13 11.56 -8.57
CA PHE A 177 3.96 11.67 -7.37
C PHE A 177 5.00 10.53 -7.29
N PHE A 178 4.58 9.28 -7.54
CA PHE A 178 5.50 8.14 -7.49
C PHE A 178 6.45 8.06 -8.69
N LEU A 179 6.07 8.62 -9.83
CA LEU A 179 6.92 8.72 -11.01
C LEU A 179 7.90 9.92 -10.95
N GLY A 180 7.81 10.76 -9.92
CA GLY A 180 8.63 11.96 -9.81
C GLY A 180 8.34 13.00 -10.89
N VAL A 181 7.14 12.98 -11.48
CA VAL A 181 6.69 13.96 -12.47
C VAL A 181 6.03 15.12 -11.73
N GLU A 182 6.72 16.25 -11.66
CA GLU A 182 6.13 17.48 -11.10
C GLU A 182 4.95 17.96 -11.97
N THR A 183 3.83 18.30 -11.31
CA THR A 183 2.65 18.94 -11.93
C THR A 183 2.74 20.45 -11.88
#